data_ee801c5508c9280e82a62dc3259de6f8
#
_entry.id   ee801c5508c9280e82a62dc3259de6f8
#
_cell.length_a   1.000
_cell.length_b   1.000
_cell.length_c   1.000
_cell.angle_alpha   90.00
_cell.angle_beta   90.00
_cell.angle_gamma   90.00
#
_symmetry.space_group_name_H-M   'P 1'
#
loop_
_entity.id
_entity.type
_entity.pdbx_description
1 polymer ?
#
loop_
_entity_poly.entity_id
_entity_poly.type
_entity_poly.pdbx_seq_one_letter_code
_entity_poly.pdbx_strand_id
1 'polypeptide(L)'
;NTYDPNSDVQSYVPGTAAGRGTATEGRGTIEGVLEPGHMGGKNWPPTTYSPHTGLYYIPTIEGCNKAVTDIEVPGKFKHRQLFLGGYPFTTFDDPNCGRISGSITAINISDGRVAGKYHTKHPQLGGLLSTAGGLVFSGYAAGEFVAHDAETLEPLWKFETGSAINAPPMSFMSDGKQYIALEVGLGGAWPQWFVAATPELKSQVPSNILYVFELP
;
A
#
# COMPACT_ATOMS: atom_id res chain seq x y z
N ASN A 1 -13.34 -12.96 -3.52
CA ASN A 1 -12.65 -14.24 -3.62
C ASN A 1 -13.14 -15.15 -2.51
N THR A 2 -13.54 -16.38 -2.85
CA THR A 2 -13.85 -17.41 -1.85
C THR A 2 -12.62 -18.32 -1.72
N TYR A 3 -12.11 -18.43 -0.52
CA TYR A 3 -11.08 -19.43 -0.21
C TYR A 3 -11.76 -20.77 0.00
N ASP A 4 -11.37 -21.77 -0.78
CA ASP A 4 -11.77 -23.17 -0.57
C ASP A 4 -10.52 -23.96 -0.14
N PRO A 5 -10.45 -24.41 1.13
CA PRO A 5 -9.31 -25.16 1.64
C PRO A 5 -9.14 -26.53 1.01
N ASN A 6 -10.16 -27.04 0.31
CA ASN A 6 -10.16 -28.35 -0.32
C ASN A 6 -9.89 -28.30 -1.83
N SER A 7 -9.59 -27.12 -2.37
CA SER A 7 -9.39 -26.94 -3.80
C SER A 7 -8.01 -26.31 -4.07
N ASP A 8 -7.28 -26.91 -4.99
CA ASP A 8 -6.03 -26.34 -5.52
C ASP A 8 -6.28 -25.11 -6.40
N VAL A 9 -7.53 -24.91 -6.83
CA VAL A 9 -7.96 -23.79 -7.65
C VAL A 9 -8.84 -22.85 -6.83
N GLN A 10 -8.35 -21.66 -6.56
CA GLN A 10 -9.14 -20.63 -5.89
C GLN A 10 -10.06 -19.92 -6.88
N SER A 11 -11.30 -19.67 -6.46
CA SER A 11 -12.24 -18.90 -7.27
C SER A 11 -11.98 -17.41 -7.13
N TYR A 12 -12.09 -16.70 -8.25
CA TYR A 12 -12.03 -15.24 -8.29
C TYR A 12 -13.44 -14.67 -8.41
N VAL A 13 -13.65 -13.50 -7.83
CA VAL A 13 -14.87 -12.75 -8.11
C VAL A 13 -14.91 -12.44 -9.60
N PRO A 14 -16.00 -12.77 -10.31
CA PRO A 14 -16.10 -12.47 -11.74
C PRO A 14 -15.79 -11.00 -12.04
N GLY A 15 -14.97 -10.77 -13.05
CA GLY A 15 -14.54 -9.43 -13.45
C GLY A 15 -13.33 -8.84 -12.70
N THR A 16 -12.84 -9.50 -11.63
CA THR A 16 -11.65 -9.02 -10.88
C THR A 16 -10.35 -9.68 -11.33
N ALA A 17 -10.41 -10.76 -12.09
CA ALA A 17 -9.22 -11.42 -12.64
C ALA A 17 -8.72 -10.63 -13.85
N ALA A 18 -7.73 -9.80 -13.65
CA ALA A 18 -7.08 -9.09 -14.73
C ALA A 18 -6.53 -10.07 -15.78
N GLY A 19 -6.91 -9.86 -17.03
CA GLY A 19 -6.26 -10.47 -18.18
C GLY A 19 -6.46 -11.96 -18.38
N ARG A 20 -7.34 -12.62 -17.66
CA ARG A 20 -7.69 -14.02 -17.95
C ARG A 20 -8.62 -14.21 -19.16
N GLY A 21 -8.91 -13.13 -19.85
CA GLY A 21 -10.01 -13.23 -20.78
C GLY A 21 -9.67 -13.73 -22.15
N THR A 22 -8.60 -13.42 -22.75
CA THR A 22 -8.53 -13.62 -24.19
C THR A 22 -7.11 -13.58 -24.74
N ALA A 23 -6.16 -14.17 -24.07
CA ALA A 23 -4.93 -14.52 -24.74
C ALA A 23 -5.24 -15.66 -25.75
N THR A 24 -5.97 -15.32 -26.78
CA THR A 24 -6.06 -16.15 -27.96
C THR A 24 -4.69 -16.18 -28.58
N GLU A 25 -4.00 -17.30 -28.38
CA GLU A 25 -2.85 -17.73 -29.15
C GLU A 25 -1.68 -16.71 -29.28
N GLY A 26 -1.20 -16.21 -28.14
CA GLY A 26 0.18 -15.72 -28.04
C GLY A 26 0.55 -14.44 -28.79
N ARG A 27 -0.40 -13.64 -29.22
CA ARG A 27 -0.13 -12.35 -29.88
C ARG A 27 -1.25 -11.36 -29.64
N GLY A 28 -0.96 -10.24 -29.03
CA GLY A 28 -1.89 -9.12 -28.91
C GLY A 28 -1.59 -8.21 -27.73
N THR A 29 -2.08 -7.01 -27.81
CA THR A 29 -2.12 -6.07 -26.70
C THR A 29 -3.40 -6.34 -25.91
N ILE A 30 -3.26 -6.56 -24.61
CA ILE A 30 -4.41 -6.61 -23.70
C ILE A 30 -4.54 -5.23 -23.08
N GLU A 31 -5.65 -4.56 -23.35
CA GLU A 31 -6.02 -3.34 -22.68
C GLU A 31 -7.16 -3.61 -21.69
N GLY A 32 -7.05 -3.08 -20.49
CA GLY A 32 -8.10 -3.21 -19.50
C GLY A 32 -7.89 -2.35 -18.27
N VAL A 33 -8.97 -2.10 -17.57
CA VAL A 33 -8.93 -1.50 -16.24
C VAL A 33 -8.73 -2.60 -15.23
N LEU A 34 -7.70 -2.44 -14.39
CA LEU A 34 -7.38 -3.32 -13.28
C LEU A 34 -7.89 -2.71 -11.97
N GLU A 35 -8.72 -3.47 -11.24
CA GLU A 35 -9.16 -3.08 -9.90
C GLU A 35 -9.08 -4.31 -8.96
N PRO A 36 -8.27 -4.28 -7.90
CA PRO A 36 -7.32 -3.22 -7.58
C PRO A 36 -6.26 -3.07 -8.68
N GLY A 37 -5.65 -1.87 -8.76
CA GLY A 37 -4.59 -1.58 -9.72
C GLY A 37 -3.39 -2.53 -9.61
N HIS A 38 -2.42 -2.41 -10.53
CA HIS A 38 -1.24 -3.29 -10.58
C HIS A 38 -0.40 -3.29 -9.29
N MET A 39 -0.55 -2.27 -8.47
CA MET A 39 0.09 -2.19 -7.15
C MET A 39 -0.63 -3.05 -6.11
N GLY A 40 -1.78 -3.62 -6.44
CA GLY A 40 -2.64 -4.38 -5.54
C GLY A 40 -3.43 -3.48 -4.59
N GLY A 41 -4.35 -4.07 -3.86
CA GLY A 41 -5.09 -3.39 -2.78
C GLY A 41 -4.25 -3.32 -1.49
N LYS A 42 -3.28 -4.22 -1.34
CA LYS A 42 -2.28 -4.29 -0.27
C LYS A 42 -0.98 -4.80 -0.84
N ASN A 43 0.12 -4.18 -0.48
CA ASN A 43 1.45 -4.60 -0.91
C ASN A 43 2.35 -4.85 0.31
N TRP A 44 3.68 -4.79 0.15
CA TRP A 44 4.65 -5.12 1.18
C TRP A 44 4.59 -4.28 2.48
N PRO A 45 4.07 -3.02 2.55
CA PRO A 45 4.06 -2.26 3.80
C PRO A 45 3.46 -3.07 4.95
N PRO A 46 4.12 -3.12 6.14
CA PRO A 46 3.68 -3.96 7.23
C PRO A 46 2.30 -3.59 7.74
N THR A 47 1.56 -4.62 8.08
CA THR A 47 0.31 -4.56 8.86
C THR A 47 0.63 -4.69 10.34
N THR A 48 -0.34 -4.37 11.19
CA THR A 48 -0.19 -4.56 12.64
C THR A 48 -1.47 -5.11 13.26
N TYR A 49 -1.34 -5.76 14.40
CA TYR A 49 -2.44 -6.32 15.17
C TYR A 49 -2.40 -5.78 16.60
N SER A 50 -3.55 -5.35 17.11
CA SER A 50 -3.68 -4.99 18.51
C SER A 50 -4.50 -6.07 19.25
N PRO A 51 -3.89 -6.80 20.19
CA PRO A 51 -4.62 -7.76 21.00
C PRO A 51 -5.63 -7.08 21.95
N HIS A 52 -5.44 -5.79 22.24
CA HIS A 52 -6.33 -5.02 23.10
C HIS A 52 -7.68 -4.74 22.42
N THR A 53 -7.65 -4.36 21.13
CA THR A 53 -8.88 -4.09 20.36
C THR A 53 -9.40 -5.31 19.61
N GLY A 54 -8.57 -6.35 19.42
CA GLY A 54 -8.89 -7.49 18.55
C GLY A 54 -8.90 -7.12 17.06
N LEU A 55 -8.34 -5.96 16.70
CA LEU A 55 -8.34 -5.45 15.33
C LEU A 55 -6.99 -5.66 14.64
N TYR A 56 -7.07 -6.03 13.38
CA TYR A 56 -5.95 -6.13 12.46
C TYR A 56 -5.98 -4.96 11.49
N TYR A 57 -4.94 -4.14 11.49
CA TYR A 57 -4.87 -2.92 10.71
C TYR A 57 -4.03 -3.15 9.47
N ILE A 58 -4.57 -2.75 8.32
CA ILE A 58 -4.01 -3.01 7.00
C ILE A 58 -3.82 -1.66 6.29
N PRO A 59 -2.58 -1.33 5.87
CA PRO A 59 -2.36 -0.21 4.96
C PRO A 59 -2.79 -0.62 3.56
N THR A 60 -3.71 0.12 2.95
CA THR A 60 -4.26 -0.21 1.64
C THR A 60 -3.95 0.83 0.60
N ILE A 61 -3.94 0.38 -0.65
CA ILE A 61 -3.86 1.18 -1.85
C ILE A 61 -5.21 1.07 -2.54
N GLU A 62 -5.84 2.19 -2.80
CA GLU A 62 -7.16 2.26 -3.40
C GLU A 62 -7.09 2.94 -4.77
N GLY A 63 -7.86 2.43 -5.69
CA GLY A 63 -7.92 2.90 -7.06
C GLY A 63 -7.60 1.81 -8.07
N CYS A 64 -7.86 2.11 -9.30
CA CYS A 64 -7.58 1.27 -10.44
C CYS A 64 -6.54 1.93 -11.36
N ASN A 65 -6.11 1.20 -12.37
CA ASN A 65 -5.31 1.74 -13.43
C ASN A 65 -5.61 1.04 -14.75
N LYS A 66 -5.38 1.73 -15.84
CA LYS A 66 -5.38 1.11 -17.16
C LYS A 66 -4.07 0.37 -17.37
N ALA A 67 -4.16 -0.92 -17.66
CA ALA A 67 -3.02 -1.72 -18.06
C ALA A 67 -3.05 -1.96 -19.56
N VAL A 68 -1.90 -1.79 -20.18
CA VAL A 68 -1.65 -2.21 -21.57
C VAL A 68 -0.51 -3.22 -21.51
N THR A 69 -0.81 -4.46 -21.82
CA THR A 69 0.18 -5.53 -21.80
C THR A 69 0.38 -6.08 -23.21
N ASP A 70 1.59 -5.93 -23.73
CA ASP A 70 1.99 -6.63 -24.93
C ASP A 70 2.39 -8.05 -24.58
N ILE A 71 1.70 -9.02 -25.16
CA ILE A 71 2.09 -10.43 -25.01
C ILE A 71 3.27 -10.68 -25.92
N GLU A 72 4.47 -10.63 -25.38
CA GLU A 72 5.66 -11.04 -26.10
C GLU A 72 5.73 -12.57 -26.18
N VAL A 73 6.04 -13.06 -27.37
CA VAL A 73 6.26 -14.49 -27.60
C VAL A 73 7.51 -14.94 -26.81
N PRO A 74 7.42 -16.06 -26.05
CA PRO A 74 8.60 -16.61 -25.40
C PRO A 74 9.79 -16.75 -26.33
N GLY A 75 10.97 -16.30 -25.89
CA GLY A 75 12.21 -16.34 -26.68
C GLY A 75 12.63 -15.03 -27.34
N LYS A 76 11.82 -13.97 -27.25
CA LYS A 76 12.20 -12.62 -27.72
C LYS A 76 12.83 -11.73 -26.66
N PHE A 77 12.99 -12.19 -25.43
CA PHE A 77 13.65 -11.43 -24.37
C PHE A 77 15.16 -11.36 -24.63
N LYS A 78 15.74 -10.21 -24.36
CA LYS A 78 17.18 -10.02 -24.44
C LYS A 78 17.84 -10.31 -23.09
N HIS A 79 18.94 -11.04 -23.12
CA HIS A 79 19.73 -11.32 -21.93
C HIS A 79 20.11 -10.02 -21.21
N ARG A 80 19.96 -9.98 -19.88
CA ARG A 80 20.21 -8.82 -19.01
C ARG A 80 19.25 -7.63 -19.18
N GLN A 81 18.12 -7.79 -19.85
CA GLN A 81 17.04 -6.82 -19.82
C GLN A 81 15.95 -7.27 -18.86
N LEU A 82 15.32 -6.29 -18.19
CA LEU A 82 14.16 -6.56 -17.38
C LEU A 82 13.02 -7.05 -18.28
N PHE A 83 12.51 -8.24 -18.00
CA PHE A 83 11.39 -8.83 -18.71
C PHE A 83 10.20 -8.93 -17.76
N LEU A 84 9.12 -8.21 -18.04
CA LEU A 84 7.91 -8.12 -17.22
C LEU A 84 6.69 -8.79 -17.90
N GLY A 85 6.92 -9.60 -18.95
CA GLY A 85 5.84 -10.22 -19.71
C GLY A 85 5.05 -9.26 -20.60
N GLY A 86 5.67 -8.16 -20.99
CA GLY A 86 5.09 -7.02 -21.66
C GLY A 86 5.40 -5.73 -20.93
N TYR A 87 4.87 -4.61 -21.40
CA TYR A 87 4.94 -3.33 -20.70
C TYR A 87 3.67 -3.14 -19.86
N PRO A 88 3.70 -3.41 -18.56
CA PRO A 88 2.54 -3.18 -17.68
C PRO A 88 2.41 -1.71 -17.31
N PHE A 89 2.78 -0.77 -18.16
CA PHE A 89 2.73 0.64 -17.83
C PHE A 89 1.34 1.20 -18.13
N THR A 90 0.71 1.34 -17.26
CA THR A 90 -0.37 1.87 -16.52
C THR A 90 -0.41 3.37 -16.60
N THR A 91 -1.36 3.87 -17.32
CA THR A 91 -1.80 5.24 -17.12
C THR A 91 -2.69 5.23 -15.90
N PHE A 92 -2.28 5.98 -14.86
CA PHE A 92 -3.14 6.26 -13.71
C PHE A 92 -4.20 7.32 -14.06
N ASP A 93 -4.26 7.74 -15.31
CA ASP A 93 -5.09 8.83 -15.80
C ASP A 93 -6.36 8.34 -16.53
N ASP A 94 -6.76 7.08 -16.31
CA ASP A 94 -8.04 6.62 -16.86
C ASP A 94 -9.20 7.34 -16.14
N PRO A 95 -10.08 8.04 -16.87
CA PRO A 95 -11.18 8.78 -16.26
C PRO A 95 -12.17 7.88 -15.49
N ASN A 96 -12.16 6.57 -15.75
CA ASN A 96 -12.99 5.61 -15.03
C ASN A 96 -12.35 5.10 -13.73
N CYS A 97 -11.08 5.44 -13.48
CA CYS A 97 -10.32 4.92 -12.34
C CYS A 97 -10.32 5.82 -11.12
N GLY A 98 -10.79 7.02 -11.20
CA GLY A 98 -10.63 7.96 -10.10
C GLY A 98 -9.14 8.17 -9.73
N ARG A 99 -8.90 8.95 -8.70
CA ARG A 99 -7.56 9.21 -8.21
C ARG A 99 -7.09 8.07 -7.31
N ILE A 100 -5.84 7.63 -7.50
CA ILE A 100 -5.21 6.69 -6.58
C ILE A 100 -5.07 7.31 -5.20
N SER A 101 -5.49 6.56 -4.19
CA SER A 101 -5.51 6.96 -2.78
C SER A 101 -5.13 5.78 -1.89
N GLY A 102 -5.33 5.90 -0.60
CA GLY A 102 -5.11 4.80 0.33
C GLY A 102 -6.07 4.82 1.50
N SER A 103 -5.91 3.85 2.38
CA SER A 103 -6.58 3.86 3.68
C SER A 103 -5.83 3.02 4.71
N ILE A 104 -6.19 3.22 5.97
CA ILE A 104 -5.98 2.26 7.04
C ILE A 104 -7.30 1.54 7.23
N THR A 105 -7.33 0.24 6.99
CA THR A 105 -8.53 -0.59 7.15
C THR A 105 -8.35 -1.47 8.38
N ALA A 106 -9.25 -1.34 9.37
CA ALA A 106 -9.29 -2.18 10.56
C ALA A 106 -10.26 -3.34 10.34
N ILE A 107 -9.78 -4.56 10.55
CA ILE A 107 -10.59 -5.78 10.42
C ILE A 107 -10.65 -6.47 11.78
N ASN A 108 -11.85 -6.82 12.21
CA ASN A 108 -12.04 -7.66 13.38
C ASN A 108 -11.65 -9.10 13.05
N ILE A 109 -10.66 -9.65 13.75
CA ILE A 109 -10.14 -10.99 13.44
C ILE A 109 -11.10 -12.13 13.83
N SER A 110 -12.08 -11.87 14.71
CA SER A 110 -13.02 -12.90 15.15
C SER A 110 -14.08 -13.24 14.10
N ASP A 111 -14.47 -12.27 13.27
CA ASP A 111 -15.54 -12.43 12.27
C ASP A 111 -15.17 -11.98 10.86
N GLY A 112 -13.95 -11.42 10.67
CA GLY A 112 -13.45 -10.94 9.38
C GLY A 112 -14.10 -9.67 8.86
N ARG A 113 -14.92 -8.99 9.65
CA ARG A 113 -15.63 -7.78 9.22
C ARG A 113 -14.73 -6.55 9.32
N VAL A 114 -14.92 -5.63 8.41
CA VAL A 114 -14.34 -4.30 8.50
C VAL A 114 -14.99 -3.55 9.67
N ALA A 115 -14.18 -3.25 10.69
CA ALA A 115 -14.60 -2.50 11.87
C ALA A 115 -14.51 -0.99 11.65
N GLY A 116 -13.53 -0.55 10.87
CA GLY A 116 -13.32 0.86 10.57
C GLY A 116 -12.40 1.07 9.37
N LYS A 117 -12.44 2.27 8.81
CA LYS A 117 -11.59 2.67 7.70
C LYS A 117 -11.27 4.16 7.79
N TYR A 118 -9.98 4.49 7.75
CA TYR A 118 -9.51 5.86 7.66
C TYR A 118 -8.92 6.10 6.28
N HIS A 119 -9.54 6.97 5.48
CA HIS A 119 -9.09 7.28 4.12
C HIS A 119 -7.95 8.27 4.11
N THR A 120 -6.96 8.01 3.26
CA THR A 120 -5.81 8.88 3.05
C THR A 120 -5.78 9.39 1.61
N LYS A 121 -5.33 10.62 1.46
CA LYS A 121 -5.24 11.28 0.14
C LYS A 121 -4.31 10.54 -0.82
N HIS A 122 -3.27 9.89 -0.30
CA HIS A 122 -2.25 9.18 -1.06
C HIS A 122 -2.18 7.72 -0.63
N PRO A 123 -1.65 6.84 -1.47
CA PRO A 123 -1.41 5.44 -1.11
C PRO A 123 -0.60 5.29 0.17
N GLN A 124 -0.93 4.30 0.97
CA GLN A 124 -0.21 3.98 2.19
C GLN A 124 1.06 3.20 1.88
N LEU A 125 2.21 3.82 2.11
CA LEU A 125 3.53 3.26 1.84
C LEU A 125 4.32 2.94 3.11
N GLY A 126 4.08 3.67 4.20
CA GLY A 126 4.90 3.65 5.39
C GLY A 126 4.67 2.48 6.34
N GLY A 127 3.66 1.65 6.13
CA GLY A 127 3.32 0.59 7.08
C GLY A 127 2.70 1.12 8.38
N LEU A 128 2.35 0.20 9.27
CA LEU A 128 1.62 0.49 10.51
C LEU A 128 2.31 -0.14 11.72
N LEU A 129 2.16 0.52 12.86
CA LEU A 129 2.59 0.02 14.18
C LEU A 129 1.49 0.26 15.20
N SER A 130 0.95 -0.79 15.83
CA SER A 130 0.10 -0.67 17.00
C SER A 130 0.89 -0.80 18.30
N THR A 131 0.46 -0.09 19.34
CA THR A 131 1.05 -0.15 20.67
C THR A 131 0.02 -0.56 21.71
N ALA A 132 0.48 -1.08 22.86
CA ALA A 132 -0.39 -1.45 23.97
C ALA A 132 -1.12 -0.24 24.60
N GLY A 133 -0.65 0.98 24.33
CA GLY A 133 -1.30 2.23 24.76
C GLY A 133 -2.52 2.64 23.91
N GLY A 134 -3.01 1.76 23.04
CA GLY A 134 -4.22 2.06 22.23
C GLY A 134 -3.97 2.97 21.04
N LEU A 135 -2.74 3.01 20.52
CA LEU A 135 -2.38 3.83 19.37
C LEU A 135 -2.00 2.99 18.16
N VAL A 136 -2.32 3.49 16.97
CA VAL A 136 -1.81 3.00 15.69
C VAL A 136 -1.03 4.13 15.01
N PHE A 137 0.26 3.92 14.80
CA PHE A 137 1.14 4.86 14.12
C PHE A 137 1.21 4.55 12.64
N SER A 138 1.18 5.61 11.83
CA SER A 138 1.30 5.55 10.37
C SER A 138 2.10 6.73 9.83
N GLY A 139 3.00 6.45 8.88
CA GLY A 139 3.66 7.49 8.10
C GLY A 139 2.99 7.63 6.73
N TYR A 140 2.88 8.88 6.24
CA TYR A 140 2.24 9.20 4.98
C TYR A 140 3.22 9.69 3.92
N ALA A 141 2.86 9.46 2.66
CA ALA A 141 3.66 9.88 1.53
C ALA A 141 3.84 11.40 1.44
N ALA A 142 2.94 12.18 2.04
CA ALA A 142 3.06 13.63 2.14
C ALA A 142 4.03 14.12 3.22
N GLY A 143 4.53 13.23 4.09
CA GLY A 143 5.48 13.56 5.15
C GLY A 143 4.87 13.70 6.54
N GLU A 144 3.60 13.42 6.69
CA GLU A 144 2.92 13.42 7.97
C GLU A 144 3.15 12.09 8.70
N PHE A 145 3.59 12.14 9.94
CA PHE A 145 3.60 11.01 10.87
C PHE A 145 2.48 11.17 11.87
N VAL A 146 1.59 10.20 11.95
CA VAL A 146 0.33 10.32 12.68
C VAL A 146 0.16 9.17 13.66
N ALA A 147 -0.29 9.50 14.87
CA ALA A 147 -0.83 8.53 15.83
C ALA A 147 -2.35 8.59 15.77
N HIS A 148 -2.96 7.46 15.49
CA HIS A 148 -4.40 7.26 15.46
C HIS A 148 -4.86 6.53 16.72
N ASP A 149 -6.08 6.80 17.15
CA ASP A 149 -6.78 5.96 18.11
C ASP A 149 -6.99 4.55 17.54
N ALA A 150 -6.69 3.52 18.30
CA ALA A 150 -6.73 2.14 17.81
C ALA A 150 -8.16 1.62 17.58
N GLU A 151 -9.16 2.17 18.26
CA GLU A 151 -10.56 1.73 18.13
C GLU A 151 -11.27 2.46 16.99
N THR A 152 -11.07 3.78 16.89
CA THR A 152 -11.81 4.65 15.98
C THR A 152 -11.06 5.01 14.69
N LEU A 153 -9.73 4.85 14.68
CA LEU A 153 -8.80 5.33 13.66
C LEU A 153 -8.75 6.88 13.54
N GLU A 154 -9.33 7.61 14.47
CA GLU A 154 -9.26 9.06 14.50
C GLU A 154 -7.82 9.52 14.75
N PRO A 155 -7.30 10.54 14.02
CA PRO A 155 -5.96 11.08 14.27
C PRO A 155 -5.95 11.85 15.60
N LEU A 156 -5.08 11.42 16.52
CA LEU A 156 -4.91 12.05 17.83
C LEU A 156 -3.70 12.98 17.89
N TRP A 157 -2.67 12.69 17.11
CA TRP A 157 -1.45 13.46 17.06
C TRP A 157 -0.81 13.38 15.68
N LYS A 158 -0.14 14.47 15.28
CA LYS A 158 0.54 14.58 13.99
C LYS A 158 1.86 15.32 14.11
N PHE A 159 2.85 14.88 13.36
CA PHE A 159 4.14 15.51 13.20
C PHE A 159 4.52 15.61 11.72
N GLU A 160 4.94 16.79 11.28
CA GLU A 160 5.42 17.02 9.90
C GLU A 160 6.91 16.75 9.82
N THR A 161 7.31 15.72 9.09
CA THR A 161 8.71 15.30 8.97
C THR A 161 9.50 16.05 7.91
N GLY A 162 8.80 16.77 7.03
CA GLY A 162 9.42 17.52 5.93
C GLY A 162 9.80 16.68 4.71
N SER A 163 9.59 15.35 4.74
CA SER A 163 9.82 14.47 3.61
C SER A 163 8.87 13.27 3.68
N ALA A 164 8.69 12.57 2.57
CA ALA A 164 7.84 11.40 2.50
C ALA A 164 8.30 10.29 3.44
N ILE A 165 7.32 9.53 3.95
CA ILE A 165 7.56 8.39 4.82
C ILE A 165 7.22 7.11 4.06
N ASN A 166 8.24 6.28 3.88
CA ASN A 166 8.17 5.00 3.16
C ASN A 166 8.61 3.81 4.03
N ALA A 167 9.14 4.08 5.21
CA ALA A 167 9.52 3.08 6.18
C ALA A 167 8.45 2.90 7.25
N PRO A 168 8.27 1.67 7.77
CA PRO A 168 7.38 1.45 8.89
C PRO A 168 7.97 2.01 10.19
N PRO A 169 7.14 2.55 11.10
CA PRO A 169 7.58 2.88 12.43
C PRO A 169 7.88 1.62 13.24
N MET A 170 8.78 1.74 14.19
CA MET A 170 9.12 0.68 15.15
C MET A 170 9.08 1.23 16.57
N SER A 171 8.77 0.34 17.55
CA SER A 171 8.81 0.69 18.97
C SER A 171 9.92 -0.07 19.68
N PHE A 172 10.58 0.58 20.63
CA PHE A 172 11.58 -0.04 21.49
C PHE A 172 11.57 0.59 22.89
N MET A 173 12.16 -0.12 23.84
CA MET A 173 12.34 0.36 25.21
C MET A 173 13.81 0.68 25.45
N SER A 174 14.09 1.80 26.14
CA SER A 174 15.40 2.12 26.68
C SER A 174 15.22 2.83 28.02
N ASP A 175 15.99 2.41 29.04
CA ASP A 175 15.96 2.99 30.39
C ASP A 175 14.55 3.13 31.00
N GLY A 176 13.68 2.16 30.73
CA GLY A 176 12.31 2.13 31.23
C GLY A 176 11.32 3.03 30.48
N LYS A 177 11.77 3.71 29.42
CA LYS A 177 10.94 4.57 28.58
C LYS A 177 10.67 3.92 27.23
N GLN A 178 9.49 4.16 26.70
CA GLN A 178 9.11 3.71 25.35
C GLN A 178 9.44 4.77 24.31
N TYR A 179 9.99 4.32 23.21
CA TYR A 179 10.32 5.14 22.06
C TYR A 179 9.67 4.62 20.79
N ILE A 180 9.34 5.54 19.89
CA ILE A 180 8.96 5.22 18.51
C ILE A 180 10.05 5.76 17.60
N ALA A 181 10.66 4.91 16.79
CA ALA A 181 11.62 5.30 15.78
C ALA A 181 10.97 5.24 14.39
N LEU A 182 11.31 6.20 13.55
CA LEU A 182 10.82 6.33 12.19
C LEU A 182 11.91 6.80 11.25
N GLU A 183 12.22 6.03 10.23
CA GLU A 183 13.07 6.45 9.13
C GLU A 183 12.24 7.22 8.10
N VAL A 184 12.69 8.40 7.71
CA VAL A 184 12.01 9.31 6.81
C VAL A 184 12.84 9.55 5.57
N GLY A 185 12.25 9.34 4.41
CA GLY A 185 12.88 9.56 3.13
C GLY A 185 12.11 8.96 1.97
N LEU A 186 12.29 9.54 0.81
CA LEU A 186 11.71 9.07 -0.46
C LEU A 186 12.74 8.18 -1.17
N GLY A 187 13.01 6.99 -0.63
CA GLY A 187 13.97 6.04 -1.19
C GLY A 187 13.32 4.92 -1.99
N GLY A 188 14.13 4.29 -2.87
CA GLY A 188 13.73 3.12 -3.65
C GLY A 188 12.89 3.41 -4.88
N ALA A 189 12.57 2.36 -5.64
CA ALA A 189 11.80 2.45 -6.89
C ALA A 189 10.29 2.65 -6.63
N TRP A 190 9.81 2.15 -5.51
CA TRP A 190 8.39 2.13 -5.18
C TRP A 190 7.74 3.51 -5.08
N PRO A 191 8.31 4.48 -4.34
CA PRO A 191 7.74 5.82 -4.28
C PRO A 191 7.72 6.53 -5.63
N GLN A 192 8.68 6.23 -6.51
CA GLN A 192 8.76 6.87 -7.83
C GLN A 192 7.55 6.54 -8.70
N TRP A 193 7.00 5.34 -8.58
CA TRP A 193 5.80 4.94 -9.32
C TRP A 193 4.56 5.70 -8.82
N PHE A 194 4.46 5.92 -7.50
CA PHE A 194 3.36 6.71 -6.95
C PHE A 194 3.47 8.19 -7.26
N VAL A 195 4.68 8.73 -7.36
CA VAL A 195 4.88 10.13 -7.77
C VAL A 195 4.34 10.39 -9.17
N ALA A 196 4.35 9.39 -10.07
CA ALA A 196 3.70 9.51 -11.37
C ALA A 196 2.18 9.65 -11.25
N ALA A 197 1.56 8.94 -10.29
CA ALA A 197 0.12 9.00 -10.02
C ALA A 197 -0.30 10.15 -9.10
N THR A 198 0.66 10.75 -8.38
CA THR A 198 0.45 11.81 -7.39
C THR A 198 1.45 12.94 -7.63
N PRO A 199 1.29 13.70 -8.72
CA PRO A 199 2.30 14.67 -9.18
C PRO A 199 2.61 15.77 -8.16
N GLU A 200 1.73 16.05 -7.22
CA GLU A 200 1.95 16.96 -6.11
C GLU A 200 3.04 16.51 -5.14
N LEU A 201 3.34 15.21 -5.09
CA LEU A 201 4.44 14.68 -4.28
C LEU A 201 5.82 14.85 -4.92
N LYS A 202 5.90 15.34 -6.16
CA LYS A 202 7.19 15.62 -6.83
C LYS A 202 8.03 16.68 -6.12
N SER A 203 7.39 17.55 -5.34
CA SER A 203 8.07 18.57 -4.56
C SER A 203 8.63 18.06 -3.22
N GLN A 204 8.40 16.81 -2.86
CA GLN A 204 8.98 16.23 -1.65
C GLN A 204 10.50 16.21 -1.73
N VAL A 205 11.13 16.73 -0.69
CA VAL A 205 12.59 16.78 -0.60
C VAL A 205 13.12 15.39 -0.27
N PRO A 206 14.00 14.80 -1.06
CA PRO A 206 14.68 13.57 -0.67
C PRO A 206 15.43 13.78 0.65
N SER A 207 15.22 12.90 1.60
CA SER A 207 15.90 12.93 2.88
C SER A 207 16.28 11.52 3.33
N ASN A 208 17.09 11.47 4.36
CA ASN A 208 17.41 10.22 5.07
C ASN A 208 17.60 10.61 6.54
N ILE A 209 16.50 10.67 7.27
CA ILE A 209 16.44 11.14 8.65
C ILE A 209 15.82 10.06 9.50
N LEU A 210 16.46 9.72 10.61
CA LEU A 210 15.88 8.90 11.66
C LEU A 210 15.32 9.82 12.75
N TYR A 211 14.01 9.83 12.90
CA TYR A 211 13.33 10.44 14.05
C TYR A 211 13.15 9.42 15.16
N VAL A 212 13.34 9.88 16.39
CA VAL A 212 13.05 9.10 17.59
C VAL A 212 12.19 9.95 18.52
N PHE A 213 11.00 9.45 18.83
CA PHE A 213 10.04 10.10 19.73
C PHE A 213 10.01 9.33 21.04
N GLU A 214 10.16 10.04 22.16
CA GLU A 214 9.89 9.48 23.49
C GLU A 214 8.39 9.57 23.77
N LEU A 215 7.79 8.48 24.20
CA LEU A 215 6.41 8.49 24.67
C LEU A 215 6.39 8.87 26.16
N PRO A 216 5.38 9.63 26.58
CA PRO A 216 5.27 10.10 27.97
C PRO A 216 5.04 8.96 28.96
#